data_6d062ac9f3aaa780dd22bb4d87b7127c
#
_entry.id   6d062ac9f3aaa780dd22bb4d87b7127c
#
_cell.length_a   1.000
_cell.length_b   1.000
_cell.length_c   1.000
_cell.angle_alpha   90.00
_cell.angle_beta   90.00
_cell.angle_gamma   90.00
#
_symmetry.space_group_name_H-M   'P 1'
#
loop_
_entity.id
_entity.type
_entity.pdbx_description
1 polymer ?
#
loop_
_entity_poly.entity_id
_entity_poly.type
_entity_poly.pdbx_seq_one_letter_code
_entity_poly.pdbx_strand_id
1 'polypeptide(L)'
;MTESKSKEELAQARLDARAAKDFAKADQLRDEIAALGFEVIDIAGGFEFRAKERFPRYASTRDIKAIKVDGDIAITIIVDGFITDAIDAVRTIKANTKTPIIALVIGEPAELVDEIDLQFQIVAITENFGWGENTNALLKNLSTKYMLIMDPSTRFLGDAIAPVLTELDKGEFSAVGWRGGLVNTDDEWRSVDDKGAGEVDVLFGYFMAFNCADATNAGGFNNRAIYYRNADMEFSLRLRNVNGRLLQMDLPLEQGRHHGYYDTKEEFREVQSKKNYDRILERFRGKSAILSPRR
;
A
#
# COMPACT_ATOMS: atom_id res chain seq x y z
N MET A 1 36.86 -17.16 -18.38
CA MET A 1 35.98 -16.03 -17.95
C MET A 1 35.57 -15.33 -19.24
N THR A 2 34.34 -15.50 -19.67
CA THR A 2 33.75 -14.77 -20.82
C THR A 2 33.58 -13.34 -20.40
N GLU A 3 34.27 -12.40 -21.03
CA GLU A 3 34.06 -10.95 -20.82
C GLU A 3 32.56 -10.65 -21.06
N SER A 4 31.92 -10.02 -20.08
CA SER A 4 30.55 -9.55 -20.22
C SER A 4 30.54 -8.42 -21.26
N LYS A 5 29.80 -8.61 -22.35
CA LYS A 5 29.63 -7.60 -23.40
C LYS A 5 29.00 -6.33 -22.81
N SER A 6 29.45 -5.18 -23.28
CA SER A 6 28.83 -3.91 -22.92
C SER A 6 27.43 -3.78 -23.55
N LYS A 7 26.57 -2.93 -23.02
CA LYS A 7 25.24 -2.68 -23.58
C LYS A 7 25.31 -2.13 -25.02
N GLU A 8 26.36 -1.35 -25.32
CA GLU A 8 26.63 -0.80 -26.63
C GLU A 8 26.96 -1.91 -27.65
N GLU A 9 27.82 -2.88 -27.27
CA GLU A 9 28.15 -4.04 -28.11
C GLU A 9 26.93 -4.93 -28.37
N LEU A 10 26.09 -5.14 -27.37
CA LEU A 10 24.84 -5.89 -27.50
C LEU A 10 23.85 -5.18 -28.42
N ALA A 11 23.73 -3.85 -28.31
CA ALA A 11 22.81 -3.07 -29.15
C ALA A 11 23.28 -3.02 -30.62
N GLN A 12 24.58 -2.90 -30.86
CA GLN A 12 25.10 -2.98 -32.22
C GLN A 12 24.89 -4.37 -32.82
N ALA A 13 25.19 -5.43 -32.09
CA ALA A 13 24.92 -6.80 -32.54
C ALA A 13 23.44 -7.06 -32.84
N ARG A 14 22.53 -6.42 -32.06
CA ARG A 14 21.10 -6.47 -32.31
C ARG A 14 20.70 -5.77 -33.61
N LEU A 15 21.27 -4.61 -33.93
CA LEU A 15 21.04 -3.93 -35.21
C LEU A 15 21.51 -4.81 -36.39
N ASP A 16 22.69 -5.42 -36.27
CA ASP A 16 23.26 -6.28 -37.30
C ASP A 16 22.36 -7.53 -37.52
N ALA A 17 21.87 -8.16 -36.45
CA ALA A 17 20.93 -9.27 -36.51
C ALA A 17 19.61 -8.86 -37.20
N ARG A 18 19.07 -7.67 -36.91
CA ARG A 18 17.87 -7.15 -37.60
C ARG A 18 18.11 -6.89 -39.08
N ALA A 19 19.27 -6.33 -39.43
CA ALA A 19 19.64 -6.11 -40.83
C ALA A 19 19.75 -7.45 -41.59
N ALA A 20 20.24 -8.49 -40.93
CA ALA A 20 20.30 -9.85 -41.44
C ALA A 20 18.94 -10.61 -41.41
N LYS A 21 17.86 -9.96 -40.88
CA LYS A 21 16.52 -10.57 -40.66
C LYS A 21 16.52 -11.73 -39.67
N ASP A 22 17.54 -11.87 -38.83
CA ASP A 22 17.58 -12.81 -37.71
C ASP A 22 16.88 -12.23 -36.50
N PHE A 23 15.56 -12.28 -36.50
CA PHE A 23 14.74 -11.70 -35.44
C PHE A 23 14.86 -12.45 -34.12
N ALA A 24 15.11 -13.77 -34.18
CA ALA A 24 15.30 -14.57 -32.96
C ALA A 24 16.55 -14.11 -32.18
N LYS A 25 17.66 -13.89 -32.89
CA LYS A 25 18.89 -13.35 -32.31
C LYS A 25 18.74 -11.92 -31.83
N ALA A 26 18.00 -11.08 -32.58
CA ALA A 26 17.73 -9.70 -32.19
C ALA A 26 16.90 -9.62 -30.90
N ASP A 27 15.90 -10.50 -30.71
CA ASP A 27 15.11 -10.58 -29.50
C ASP A 27 15.93 -11.08 -28.30
N GLN A 28 16.77 -12.10 -28.48
CA GLN A 28 17.70 -12.55 -27.44
C GLN A 28 18.62 -11.39 -26.95
N LEU A 29 19.20 -10.65 -27.88
CA LEU A 29 20.09 -9.52 -27.55
C LEU A 29 19.33 -8.37 -26.86
N ARG A 30 18.07 -8.13 -27.25
CA ARG A 30 17.19 -7.19 -26.53
C ARG A 30 16.99 -7.61 -25.08
N ASP A 31 16.74 -8.91 -24.85
CA ASP A 31 16.56 -9.43 -23.49
C ASP A 31 17.85 -9.37 -22.66
N GLU A 32 19.02 -9.58 -23.29
CA GLU A 32 20.32 -9.37 -22.64
C GLU A 32 20.52 -7.89 -22.23
N ILE A 33 20.15 -6.92 -23.11
CA ILE A 33 20.17 -5.48 -22.78
C ILE A 33 19.19 -5.17 -21.65
N ALA A 34 17.99 -5.76 -21.70
CA ALA A 34 16.98 -5.58 -20.66
C ALA A 34 17.44 -6.12 -19.29
N ALA A 35 18.23 -7.20 -19.28
CA ALA A 35 18.84 -7.73 -18.06
C ALA A 35 19.90 -6.79 -17.46
N LEU A 36 20.52 -5.93 -18.29
CA LEU A 36 21.42 -4.87 -17.84
C LEU A 36 20.67 -3.61 -17.35
N GLY A 37 19.33 -3.62 -17.34
CA GLY A 37 18.52 -2.51 -16.87
C GLY A 37 18.23 -1.42 -17.92
N PHE A 38 18.34 -1.73 -19.20
CA PHE A 38 18.11 -0.79 -20.29
C PHE A 38 17.09 -1.31 -21.32
N GLU A 39 16.34 -0.38 -21.90
CA GLU A 39 15.60 -0.58 -23.15
C GLU A 39 16.40 0.03 -24.30
N VAL A 40 16.50 -0.70 -25.40
CA VAL A 40 17.11 -0.18 -26.64
C VAL A 40 16.00 0.27 -27.58
N ILE A 41 16.07 1.50 -28.02
CA ILE A 41 15.11 2.15 -28.93
C ILE A 41 15.80 2.38 -30.27
N ASP A 42 15.22 1.85 -31.34
CA ASP A 42 15.72 2.10 -32.69
C ASP A 42 15.38 3.52 -33.12
N ILE A 43 16.38 4.26 -33.59
CA ILE A 43 16.26 5.58 -34.17
C ILE A 43 16.84 5.61 -35.58
N ALA A 44 16.60 6.68 -36.35
CA ALA A 44 17.18 6.85 -37.67
C ALA A 44 18.70 6.90 -37.57
N GLY A 45 19.37 5.84 -38.07
CA GLY A 45 20.82 5.72 -38.10
C GLY A 45 21.49 5.08 -36.88
N GLY A 46 20.70 4.47 -35.96
CA GLY A 46 21.30 3.80 -34.81
C GLY A 46 20.28 3.40 -33.72
N PHE A 47 20.66 3.57 -32.48
CA PHE A 47 19.85 3.25 -31.32
C PHE A 47 20.11 4.27 -30.19
N GLU A 48 19.12 4.36 -29.32
CA GLU A 48 19.25 5.05 -28.01
C GLU A 48 18.92 4.09 -26.87
N PHE A 49 19.47 4.36 -25.70
CA PHE A 49 19.14 3.63 -24.47
C PHE A 49 18.23 4.46 -23.61
N ARG A 50 17.19 3.80 -23.09
CA ARG A 50 16.39 4.30 -21.98
C ARG A 50 16.60 3.38 -20.78
N ALA A 51 16.79 3.91 -19.59
CA ALA A 51 16.76 3.09 -18.39
C ALA A 51 15.40 2.37 -18.32
N LYS A 52 15.43 1.05 -18.15
CA LYS A 52 14.20 0.25 -18.01
C LYS A 52 13.58 0.58 -16.67
N GLU A 53 12.32 0.98 -16.67
CA GLU A 53 11.60 1.16 -15.41
C GLU A 53 11.51 -0.17 -14.66
N ARG A 54 11.96 -0.17 -13.42
CA ARG A 54 11.97 -1.34 -12.54
C ARG A 54 10.62 -1.62 -11.91
N PHE A 55 9.62 -0.82 -12.22
CA PHE A 55 8.26 -0.85 -11.66
C PHE A 55 7.22 -0.43 -12.71
N PRO A 56 5.97 -0.92 -12.60
CA PRO A 56 4.89 -0.45 -13.46
C PRO A 56 4.47 0.98 -13.12
N ARG A 57 4.22 1.76 -14.17
CA ARG A 57 3.66 3.11 -14.11
C ARG A 57 2.32 3.15 -14.83
N TYR A 58 1.34 3.78 -14.21
CA TYR A 58 -0.01 3.93 -14.77
C TYR A 58 -0.44 5.40 -14.75
N ALA A 59 -1.36 5.77 -15.63
CA ALA A 59 -1.95 7.11 -15.59
C ALA A 59 -2.76 7.30 -14.30
N SER A 60 -3.51 6.29 -13.90
CA SER A 60 -4.38 6.34 -12.73
C SER A 60 -4.53 4.98 -12.05
N THR A 61 -5.17 4.98 -10.86
CA THR A 61 -5.53 3.76 -10.13
C THR A 61 -6.43 2.83 -10.91
N ARG A 62 -7.21 3.33 -11.88
CA ARG A 62 -8.13 2.53 -12.72
C ARG A 62 -7.41 1.64 -13.70
N ASP A 63 -6.17 1.99 -14.04
CA ASP A 63 -5.34 1.28 -15.02
C ASP A 63 -4.46 0.20 -14.38
N ILE A 64 -4.39 0.16 -13.03
CA ILE A 64 -3.58 -0.80 -12.28
C ILE A 64 -4.02 -2.21 -12.61
N LYS A 65 -3.06 -3.02 -13.08
CA LYS A 65 -3.25 -4.44 -13.35
C LYS A 65 -3.04 -5.26 -12.09
N ALA A 66 -3.43 -6.55 -12.16
CA ALA A 66 -3.23 -7.49 -11.06
C ALA A 66 -1.78 -7.48 -10.56
N ILE A 67 -1.61 -7.25 -9.27
CA ILE A 67 -0.33 -7.23 -8.57
C ILE A 67 -0.12 -8.64 -8.00
N LYS A 68 0.87 -9.35 -8.55
CA LYS A 68 1.22 -10.69 -8.08
C LYS A 68 2.14 -10.58 -6.88
N VAL A 69 1.79 -11.27 -5.82
CA VAL A 69 2.53 -11.32 -4.56
C VAL A 69 2.55 -12.76 -4.07
N ASP A 70 3.67 -13.20 -3.56
CA ASP A 70 3.79 -14.51 -2.93
C ASP A 70 3.42 -14.41 -1.44
N GLY A 71 2.55 -15.32 -0.98
CA GLY A 71 2.08 -15.38 0.39
C GLY A 71 0.64 -14.90 0.61
N ASP A 72 0.17 -15.07 1.84
CA ASP A 72 -1.22 -14.82 2.21
C ASP A 72 -1.51 -13.36 2.57
N ILE A 73 -0.48 -12.57 2.84
CA ILE A 73 -0.60 -11.16 3.23
C ILE A 73 0.42 -10.30 2.47
N ALA A 74 0.01 -9.10 2.10
CA ALA A 74 0.90 -8.05 1.60
C ALA A 74 0.77 -6.79 2.44
N ILE A 75 1.91 -6.16 2.75
CA ILE A 75 1.97 -4.83 3.37
C ILE A 75 1.81 -3.80 2.26
N THR A 76 0.87 -2.89 2.39
CA THR A 76 0.62 -1.82 1.42
C THR A 76 0.87 -0.46 2.05
N ILE A 77 1.63 0.38 1.34
CA ILE A 77 1.97 1.75 1.75
C ILE A 77 1.55 2.68 0.62
N ILE A 78 0.78 3.73 0.93
CA ILE A 78 0.49 4.81 -0.01
C ILE A 78 1.51 5.91 0.23
N VAL A 79 2.27 6.26 -0.80
CA VAL A 79 3.33 7.26 -0.76
C VAL A 79 2.90 8.45 -1.59
N ASP A 80 2.42 9.48 -0.90
CA ASP A 80 2.02 10.78 -1.48
C ASP A 80 2.93 11.86 -0.90
N GLY A 81 4.13 11.99 -1.47
CA GLY A 81 5.23 12.73 -0.86
C GLY A 81 5.93 11.96 0.27
N PHE A 82 6.78 12.63 1.05
CA PHE A 82 7.49 12.09 2.23
C PHE A 82 8.22 10.77 1.96
N ILE A 83 8.97 10.72 0.85
CA ILE A 83 9.70 9.53 0.38
C ILE A 83 10.64 8.98 1.46
N THR A 84 11.28 9.84 2.24
CA THR A 84 12.19 9.43 3.34
C THR A 84 11.47 8.55 4.38
N ASP A 85 10.22 8.90 4.75
CA ASP A 85 9.44 8.09 5.69
C ASP A 85 9.16 6.70 5.10
N ALA A 86 8.82 6.64 3.80
CA ALA A 86 8.56 5.38 3.12
C ALA A 86 9.82 4.50 3.04
N ILE A 87 10.99 5.09 2.78
CA ILE A 87 12.28 4.39 2.79
C ILE A 87 12.57 3.82 4.18
N ASP A 88 12.43 4.63 5.22
CA ASP A 88 12.64 4.19 6.61
C ASP A 88 11.67 3.06 6.99
N ALA A 89 10.39 3.18 6.64
CA ALA A 89 9.40 2.14 6.87
C ALA A 89 9.79 0.83 6.17
N VAL A 90 10.10 0.87 4.86
CA VAL A 90 10.50 -0.30 4.07
C VAL A 90 11.72 -0.98 4.68
N ARG A 91 12.74 -0.21 5.07
CA ARG A 91 13.97 -0.75 5.69
C ARG A 91 13.68 -1.45 7.01
N THR A 92 12.86 -0.86 7.88
CA THR A 92 12.50 -1.49 9.17
C THR A 92 11.63 -2.73 8.98
N ILE A 93 10.73 -2.74 7.99
CA ILE A 93 9.95 -3.93 7.66
C ILE A 93 10.88 -5.07 7.20
N LYS A 94 11.74 -4.81 6.21
CA LYS A 94 12.68 -5.80 5.67
C LYS A 94 13.62 -6.38 6.73
N ALA A 95 13.98 -5.57 7.72
CA ALA A 95 14.82 -6.02 8.83
C ALA A 95 14.10 -7.00 9.77
N ASN A 96 12.77 -7.00 9.83
CA ASN A 96 11.98 -7.71 10.82
C ASN A 96 11.05 -8.79 10.25
N THR A 97 10.74 -8.76 8.95
CA THR A 97 9.88 -9.76 8.30
C THR A 97 10.25 -9.92 6.83
N LYS A 98 9.83 -11.03 6.22
CA LYS A 98 9.94 -11.28 4.77
C LYS A 98 8.63 -11.06 4.03
N THR A 99 7.65 -10.46 4.68
CA THR A 99 6.34 -10.17 4.08
C THR A 99 6.49 -9.23 2.89
N PRO A 100 5.87 -9.54 1.75
CA PRO A 100 5.90 -8.67 0.59
C PRO A 100 5.34 -7.28 0.87
N ILE A 101 6.00 -6.26 0.32
CA ILE A 101 5.64 -4.85 0.47
C ILE A 101 5.28 -4.28 -0.91
N ILE A 102 4.15 -3.58 -0.99
CA ILE A 102 3.70 -2.86 -2.18
C ILE A 102 3.58 -1.39 -1.84
N ALA A 103 4.38 -0.55 -2.46
CA ALA A 103 4.21 0.90 -2.39
C ALA A 103 3.43 1.41 -3.60
N LEU A 104 2.26 1.99 -3.35
CA LEU A 104 1.56 2.80 -4.35
C LEU A 104 2.08 4.22 -4.23
N VAL A 105 2.86 4.66 -5.22
CA VAL A 105 3.51 5.96 -5.23
C VAL A 105 2.77 6.91 -6.16
N ILE A 106 2.42 8.08 -5.67
CA ILE A 106 1.84 9.16 -6.45
C ILE A 106 2.98 10.04 -6.97
N GLY A 107 3.15 10.07 -8.29
CA GLY A 107 4.23 10.80 -8.96
C GLY A 107 5.52 9.99 -9.07
N GLU A 108 6.65 10.62 -8.79
CA GLU A 108 7.98 10.01 -8.95
C GLU A 108 8.44 9.33 -7.65
N PRO A 109 8.85 8.06 -7.73
CA PRO A 109 9.30 7.33 -6.53
C PRO A 109 10.69 7.72 -6.04
N ALA A 110 11.45 8.53 -6.78
CA ALA A 110 12.78 9.03 -6.42
C ALA A 110 13.68 7.92 -5.83
N GLU A 111 14.36 8.17 -4.72
CA GLU A 111 15.29 7.24 -4.08
C GLU A 111 14.63 5.95 -3.57
N LEU A 112 13.29 5.90 -3.47
CA LEU A 112 12.58 4.69 -3.08
C LEU A 112 12.81 3.53 -4.08
N VAL A 113 13.17 3.84 -5.32
CA VAL A 113 13.53 2.86 -6.36
C VAL A 113 14.72 2.00 -5.96
N ASP A 114 15.64 2.51 -5.14
CA ASP A 114 16.83 1.79 -4.70
C ASP A 114 16.51 0.65 -3.72
N GLU A 115 15.31 0.69 -3.11
CA GLU A 115 14.83 -0.35 -2.21
C GLU A 115 14.15 -1.53 -2.94
N ILE A 116 13.95 -1.45 -4.28
CA ILE A 116 13.27 -2.50 -5.06
C ILE A 116 14.07 -3.80 -5.05
N ASP A 117 13.43 -4.88 -4.60
CA ASP A 117 13.92 -6.25 -4.63
C ASP A 117 12.74 -7.24 -4.72
N LEU A 118 12.97 -8.53 -4.42
CA LEU A 118 11.93 -9.56 -4.45
C LEU A 118 10.84 -9.35 -3.38
N GLN A 119 11.14 -8.64 -2.31
CA GLN A 119 10.20 -8.36 -1.21
C GLN A 119 9.44 -7.05 -1.43
N PHE A 120 10.00 -6.09 -2.15
CA PHE A 120 9.45 -4.76 -2.30
C PHE A 120 9.15 -4.41 -3.75
N GLN A 121 7.90 -4.06 -4.04
CA GLN A 121 7.44 -3.63 -5.35
C GLN A 121 6.88 -2.20 -5.27
N ILE A 122 7.14 -1.42 -6.30
CA ILE A 122 6.54 -0.10 -6.52
C ILE A 122 5.47 -0.21 -7.60
N VAL A 123 4.34 0.45 -7.39
CA VAL A 123 3.33 0.76 -8.39
C VAL A 123 3.19 2.27 -8.43
N ALA A 124 3.61 2.92 -9.51
CA ALA A 124 3.53 4.38 -9.65
C ALA A 124 2.26 4.80 -10.40
N ILE A 125 1.64 5.89 -9.97
CA ILE A 125 0.50 6.52 -10.65
C ILE A 125 0.74 8.01 -10.80
N THR A 126 0.20 8.61 -11.88
CA THR A 126 0.31 10.05 -12.13
C THR A 126 -0.87 10.82 -11.52
N GLU A 127 -2.10 10.33 -11.69
CA GLU A 127 -3.31 10.97 -11.17
C GLU A 127 -3.66 10.46 -9.79
N ASN A 128 -3.83 11.38 -8.83
CA ASN A 128 -4.22 11.07 -7.46
C ASN A 128 -5.72 11.31 -7.25
N PHE A 129 -6.49 10.24 -7.11
CA PHE A 129 -7.93 10.32 -6.80
C PHE A 129 -8.22 10.34 -5.29
N GLY A 130 -7.20 10.29 -4.46
CA GLY A 130 -7.30 10.32 -3.02
C GLY A 130 -7.13 8.97 -2.34
N TRP A 131 -6.91 9.03 -1.03
CA TRP A 131 -6.48 7.90 -0.23
C TRP A 131 -7.44 6.69 -0.30
N GLY A 132 -8.74 6.92 -0.24
CA GLY A 132 -9.74 5.84 -0.27
C GLY A 132 -9.77 5.10 -1.60
N GLU A 133 -9.69 5.81 -2.74
CA GLU A 133 -9.66 5.19 -4.06
C GLU A 133 -8.33 4.47 -4.30
N ASN A 134 -7.22 5.06 -3.86
CA ASN A 134 -5.90 4.45 -3.95
C ASN A 134 -5.84 3.13 -3.16
N THR A 135 -6.39 3.10 -1.96
CA THR A 135 -6.44 1.89 -1.12
C THR A 135 -7.36 0.82 -1.74
N ASN A 136 -8.52 1.22 -2.29
CA ASN A 136 -9.41 0.29 -2.99
C ASN A 136 -8.79 -0.30 -4.26
N ALA A 137 -7.97 0.46 -4.97
CA ALA A 137 -7.26 -0.04 -6.14
C ALA A 137 -6.26 -1.13 -5.76
N LEU A 138 -5.55 -0.99 -4.64
CA LEU A 138 -4.70 -2.04 -4.09
C LEU A 138 -5.53 -3.25 -3.67
N LEU A 139 -6.59 -3.06 -2.89
CA LEU A 139 -7.50 -4.13 -2.45
C LEU A 139 -8.05 -4.95 -3.64
N LYS A 140 -8.42 -4.29 -4.72
CA LYS A 140 -8.98 -4.93 -5.93
C LYS A 140 -7.95 -5.74 -6.70
N ASN A 141 -6.70 -5.28 -6.74
CA ASN A 141 -5.69 -5.80 -7.65
C ASN A 141 -4.65 -6.72 -6.97
N LEU A 142 -4.63 -6.79 -5.63
CA LEU A 142 -3.83 -7.76 -4.89
C LEU A 142 -4.47 -9.14 -4.91
N SER A 143 -3.62 -10.19 -5.00
CA SER A 143 -4.06 -11.60 -5.01
C SER A 143 -4.00 -12.27 -3.62
N THR A 144 -3.64 -11.53 -2.58
CA THR A 144 -3.46 -12.05 -1.22
C THR A 144 -4.79 -12.20 -0.48
N LYS A 145 -4.86 -13.14 0.45
CA LYS A 145 -6.01 -13.35 1.35
C LYS A 145 -6.22 -12.16 2.28
N TYR A 146 -5.10 -11.60 2.76
CA TYR A 146 -5.07 -10.45 3.67
C TYR A 146 -4.32 -9.28 3.04
N MET A 147 -4.76 -8.09 3.34
CA MET A 147 -4.07 -6.85 3.01
C MET A 147 -3.80 -6.09 4.31
N LEU A 148 -2.59 -5.58 4.45
CA LEU A 148 -2.21 -4.70 5.53
C LEU A 148 -1.98 -3.31 4.96
N ILE A 149 -2.74 -2.32 5.43
CA ILE A 149 -2.44 -0.92 5.19
C ILE A 149 -1.56 -0.39 6.31
N MET A 150 -0.57 0.41 5.95
CA MET A 150 0.35 1.01 6.90
C MET A 150 0.66 2.46 6.52
N ASP A 151 0.71 3.32 7.54
CA ASP A 151 1.22 4.67 7.38
C ASP A 151 2.75 4.63 7.22
N PRO A 152 3.34 5.39 6.27
CA PRO A 152 4.79 5.39 6.07
C PRO A 152 5.60 5.89 7.28
N SER A 153 4.98 6.57 8.26
CA SER A 153 5.64 6.96 9.51
C SER A 153 5.72 5.85 10.56
N THR A 154 5.12 4.68 10.30
CA THR A 154 5.17 3.52 11.20
C THR A 154 6.41 2.68 10.93
N ARG A 155 7.11 2.29 11.99
CA ARG A 155 8.35 1.50 11.94
C ARG A 155 8.22 0.22 12.72
N PHE A 156 8.86 -0.84 12.22
CA PHE A 156 8.93 -2.14 12.86
C PHE A 156 10.11 -2.19 13.84
N LEU A 157 9.83 -2.59 15.08
CA LEU A 157 10.84 -2.89 16.12
C LEU A 157 11.07 -4.40 16.29
N GLY A 158 10.20 -5.22 15.68
CA GLY A 158 10.20 -6.67 15.69
C GLY A 158 9.18 -7.21 14.70
N ASP A 159 8.99 -8.53 14.67
CA ASP A 159 7.97 -9.14 13.79
C ASP A 159 6.55 -8.82 14.28
N ALA A 160 5.89 -7.89 13.63
CA ALA A 160 4.48 -7.54 13.87
C ALA A 160 3.51 -8.37 13.00
N ILE A 161 4.01 -9.13 12.01
CA ILE A 161 3.16 -9.83 11.04
C ILE A 161 2.72 -11.20 11.56
N ALA A 162 3.63 -12.00 12.10
CA ALA A 162 3.31 -13.35 12.58
C ALA A 162 2.16 -13.37 13.62
N PRO A 163 2.15 -12.52 14.67
CA PRO A 163 1.03 -12.50 15.62
C PRO A 163 -0.28 -12.04 14.96
N VAL A 164 -0.25 -11.11 14.01
CA VAL A 164 -1.44 -10.65 13.30
C VAL A 164 -2.03 -11.73 12.41
N LEU A 165 -1.20 -12.46 11.66
CA LEU A 165 -1.65 -13.60 10.85
C LEU A 165 -2.25 -14.70 11.72
N THR A 166 -1.66 -14.99 12.89
CA THR A 166 -2.20 -15.96 13.84
C THR A 166 -3.63 -15.61 14.26
N GLU A 167 -3.94 -14.34 14.50
CA GLU A 167 -5.30 -13.92 14.87
C GLU A 167 -6.25 -13.92 13.68
N LEU A 168 -5.81 -13.44 12.51
CA LEU A 168 -6.64 -13.44 11.30
C LEU A 168 -6.99 -14.87 10.82
N ASP A 169 -6.06 -15.81 10.93
CA ASP A 169 -6.27 -17.21 10.51
C ASP A 169 -7.25 -17.98 11.41
N LYS A 170 -7.50 -17.52 12.64
CA LYS A 170 -8.59 -18.06 13.47
C LYS A 170 -9.98 -17.77 12.88
N GLY A 171 -10.10 -16.76 12.01
CA GLY A 171 -11.36 -16.38 11.37
C GLY A 171 -12.37 -15.69 12.29
N GLU A 172 -11.95 -15.27 13.49
CA GLU A 172 -12.81 -14.59 14.45
C GLU A 172 -12.90 -13.07 14.20
N PHE A 173 -11.85 -12.50 13.59
CA PHE A 173 -11.72 -11.08 13.33
C PHE A 173 -11.58 -10.80 11.84
N SER A 174 -12.33 -9.83 11.34
CA SER A 174 -12.21 -9.34 9.96
C SER A 174 -11.00 -8.42 9.78
N ALA A 175 -10.57 -7.77 10.86
CA ALA A 175 -9.35 -6.95 10.86
C ALA A 175 -8.66 -6.98 12.23
N VAL A 176 -7.33 -6.84 12.18
CA VAL A 176 -6.42 -6.80 13.33
C VAL A 176 -5.47 -5.63 13.14
N GLY A 177 -5.25 -4.82 14.18
CA GLY A 177 -4.40 -3.65 14.08
C GLY A 177 -3.65 -3.30 15.35
N TRP A 178 -2.76 -2.31 15.23
CA TRP A 178 -1.91 -1.87 16.35
C TRP A 178 -2.60 -0.86 17.26
N ARG A 179 -3.34 0.08 16.70
CA ARG A 179 -4.05 1.14 17.42
C ARG A 179 -5.50 1.21 16.98
N GLY A 180 -6.35 1.53 17.93
CA GLY A 180 -7.79 1.62 17.69
C GLY A 180 -8.50 2.13 18.93
N GLY A 181 -9.80 1.90 19.02
CA GLY A 181 -10.56 2.27 20.21
C GLY A 181 -12.05 2.00 20.09
N LEU A 182 -12.74 2.36 21.16
CA LEU A 182 -14.18 2.27 21.29
C LEU A 182 -14.81 3.63 21.04
N VAL A 183 -15.82 3.68 20.19
CA VAL A 183 -16.58 4.90 19.92
C VAL A 183 -17.28 5.34 21.20
N ASN A 184 -17.07 6.58 21.61
CA ASN A 184 -17.76 7.13 22.77
C ASN A 184 -19.21 7.45 22.42
N THR A 185 -20.13 6.73 23.07
CA THR A 185 -21.58 6.90 22.86
C THR A 185 -22.14 8.05 23.70
N ASP A 186 -21.47 8.41 24.81
CA ASP A 186 -21.95 9.42 25.76
C ASP A 186 -21.75 10.84 25.21
N ASP A 187 -20.77 11.01 24.31
CA ASP A 187 -20.55 12.26 23.59
C ASP A 187 -21.17 12.30 22.18
N GLU A 188 -22.11 11.40 21.90
CA GLU A 188 -22.76 11.28 20.59
C GLU A 188 -21.81 10.94 19.46
N TRP A 189 -20.83 10.06 19.68
CA TRP A 189 -19.84 9.61 18.72
C TRP A 189 -18.83 10.67 18.30
N ARG A 190 -18.53 11.65 19.17
CA ARG A 190 -17.56 12.72 18.87
C ARG A 190 -16.12 12.34 19.14
N SER A 191 -15.90 11.31 19.93
CA SER A 191 -14.57 10.82 20.26
C SER A 191 -14.48 9.30 20.23
N VAL A 192 -13.25 8.82 20.31
CA VAL A 192 -12.90 7.40 20.41
C VAL A 192 -11.97 7.23 21.59
N ASP A 193 -12.31 6.31 22.48
CA ASP A 193 -11.54 6.00 23.67
C ASP A 193 -10.58 4.84 23.40
N ASP A 194 -9.29 5.07 23.58
CA ASP A 194 -8.29 3.99 23.60
C ASP A 194 -8.41 3.23 24.93
N LYS A 195 -8.81 1.98 24.86
CA LYS A 195 -8.89 1.06 26.01
C LYS A 195 -7.79 -0.03 25.95
N GLY A 196 -6.76 0.17 25.13
CA GLY A 196 -5.68 -0.80 24.91
C GLY A 196 -6.14 -2.04 24.14
N ALA A 197 -5.29 -3.07 24.12
CA ALA A 197 -5.51 -4.31 23.36
C ALA A 197 -6.85 -4.99 23.68
N GLY A 198 -7.46 -5.59 22.68
CA GLY A 198 -8.74 -6.28 22.73
C GLY A 198 -9.68 -5.88 21.60
N GLU A 199 -10.93 -6.37 21.64
CA GLU A 199 -11.93 -6.00 20.60
C GLU A 199 -12.24 -4.50 20.65
N VAL A 200 -12.31 -3.88 19.46
CA VAL A 200 -12.53 -2.44 19.29
C VAL A 200 -13.61 -2.15 18.25
N ASP A 201 -14.11 -0.91 18.24
CA ASP A 201 -15.04 -0.44 17.22
C ASP A 201 -14.34 0.03 15.96
N VAL A 202 -13.17 0.63 16.13
CA VAL A 202 -12.36 1.17 15.04
C VAL A 202 -10.90 0.83 15.22
N LEU A 203 -10.20 0.62 14.12
CA LEU A 203 -8.75 0.54 14.02
C LEU A 203 -8.24 1.74 13.22
N PHE A 204 -7.04 2.19 13.54
CA PHE A 204 -6.41 3.31 12.87
C PHE A 204 -5.43 2.81 11.80
N GLY A 205 -5.34 3.54 10.70
CA GLY A 205 -4.55 3.21 9.51
C GLY A 205 -3.03 3.26 9.70
N TYR A 206 -2.54 3.45 10.93
CA TYR A 206 -1.12 3.34 11.22
C TYR A 206 -0.56 1.95 10.93
N PHE A 207 -1.35 0.92 11.23
CA PHE A 207 -1.09 -0.47 10.94
C PHE A 207 -2.40 -1.24 11.12
N MET A 208 -3.03 -1.65 10.03
CA MET A 208 -4.29 -2.40 10.03
C MET A 208 -4.26 -3.48 8.96
N ALA A 209 -4.29 -4.73 9.38
CA ALA A 209 -4.45 -5.89 8.50
C ALA A 209 -5.90 -6.35 8.49
N PHE A 210 -6.41 -6.76 7.34
CA PHE A 210 -7.80 -7.21 7.21
C PHE A 210 -7.95 -8.30 6.13
N ASN A 211 -9.03 -9.08 6.24
CA ASN A 211 -9.42 -10.05 5.24
C ASN A 211 -9.96 -9.31 4.00
N CYS A 212 -9.39 -9.58 2.81
CA CYS A 212 -9.77 -8.91 1.57
C CYS A 212 -11.21 -9.20 1.14
N ALA A 213 -11.71 -10.41 1.41
CA ALA A 213 -13.10 -10.76 1.10
C ALA A 213 -14.08 -10.00 2.00
N ASP A 214 -13.80 -9.91 3.32
CA ASP A 214 -14.62 -9.14 4.26
C ASP A 214 -14.61 -7.66 3.91
N ALA A 215 -13.43 -7.11 3.58
CA ALA A 215 -13.28 -5.73 3.14
C ALA A 215 -14.11 -5.45 1.89
N THR A 216 -14.08 -6.34 0.91
CA THR A 216 -14.86 -6.24 -0.33
C THR A 216 -16.36 -6.32 -0.03
N ASN A 217 -16.79 -7.26 0.83
CA ASN A 217 -18.19 -7.41 1.24
C ASN A 217 -18.71 -6.16 1.99
N ALA A 218 -17.87 -5.51 2.78
CA ALA A 218 -18.19 -4.24 3.46
C ALA A 218 -18.25 -3.04 2.50
N GLY A 219 -17.87 -3.21 1.22
CA GLY A 219 -17.84 -2.19 0.19
C GLY A 219 -16.55 -1.36 0.17
N GLY A 220 -15.47 -1.88 0.78
CA GLY A 220 -14.15 -1.25 0.78
C GLY A 220 -14.09 0.09 1.50
N PHE A 221 -13.07 0.85 1.18
CA PHE A 221 -12.90 2.23 1.65
C PHE A 221 -13.82 3.19 0.90
N ASN A 222 -14.05 4.37 1.46
CA ASN A 222 -14.87 5.38 0.78
C ASN A 222 -14.04 6.11 -0.28
N ASN A 223 -14.40 5.98 -1.56
CA ASN A 223 -13.71 6.66 -2.66
C ASN A 223 -13.73 8.20 -2.55
N ARG A 224 -14.62 8.77 -1.74
CA ARG A 224 -14.66 10.21 -1.46
C ARG A 224 -13.68 10.63 -0.37
N ALA A 225 -12.98 9.68 0.27
CA ALA A 225 -11.97 9.98 1.27
C ALA A 225 -10.65 10.35 0.56
N ILE A 226 -10.49 11.65 0.25
CA ILE A 226 -9.29 12.17 -0.39
C ILE A 226 -8.10 12.10 0.58
N TYR A 227 -8.34 12.40 1.84
CA TYR A 227 -7.36 12.39 2.93
C TYR A 227 -7.62 11.21 3.86
N TYR A 228 -6.57 10.60 4.42
CA TYR A 228 -6.66 9.35 5.19
C TYR A 228 -7.37 9.49 6.53
N ARG A 229 -7.22 10.65 7.22
CA ARG A 229 -7.73 10.85 8.58
C ARG A 229 -9.23 10.64 8.66
N ASN A 230 -9.67 9.80 9.59
CA ASN A 230 -11.04 9.32 9.80
C ASN A 230 -11.59 8.41 8.67
N ALA A 231 -10.86 8.20 7.56
CA ALA A 231 -11.28 7.26 6.52
C ALA A 231 -11.10 5.79 6.95
N ASP A 232 -10.08 5.53 7.74
CA ASP A 232 -9.79 4.28 8.43
C ASP A 232 -10.88 3.92 9.45
N MET A 233 -11.35 4.89 10.21
CA MET A 233 -12.47 4.73 11.14
C MET A 233 -13.79 4.42 10.38
N GLU A 234 -14.07 5.14 9.29
CA GLU A 234 -15.25 4.85 8.44
C GLU A 234 -15.19 3.42 7.90
N PHE A 235 -14.03 2.95 7.44
CA PHE A 235 -13.84 1.59 6.96
C PHE A 235 -14.04 0.56 8.08
N SER A 236 -13.48 0.79 9.25
CA SER A 236 -13.68 -0.05 10.43
C SER A 236 -15.16 -0.23 10.76
N LEU A 237 -15.92 0.86 10.78
CA LEU A 237 -17.38 0.81 11.02
C LEU A 237 -18.17 0.15 9.87
N ARG A 238 -17.66 0.19 8.64
CA ARG A 238 -18.25 -0.59 7.53
C ARG A 238 -18.07 -2.09 7.76
N LEU A 239 -16.88 -2.53 8.19
CA LEU A 239 -16.65 -3.92 8.58
C LEU A 239 -17.59 -4.33 9.71
N ARG A 240 -17.69 -3.52 10.77
CA ARG A 240 -18.62 -3.77 11.87
C ARG A 240 -20.09 -3.87 11.41
N ASN A 241 -20.51 -3.04 10.46
CA ASN A 241 -21.88 -3.01 9.95
C ASN A 241 -22.26 -4.27 9.14
N VAL A 242 -21.30 -5.10 8.75
CA VAL A 242 -21.49 -6.42 8.14
C VAL A 242 -21.10 -7.56 9.08
N ASN A 243 -21.17 -7.32 10.38
CA ASN A 243 -20.82 -8.25 11.47
C ASN A 243 -19.34 -8.61 11.59
N GLY A 244 -18.44 -7.87 10.96
CA GLY A 244 -17.00 -8.04 11.16
C GLY A 244 -16.57 -7.59 12.55
N ARG A 245 -15.69 -8.36 13.20
CA ARG A 245 -15.08 -8.02 14.48
C ARG A 245 -13.67 -7.48 14.26
N LEU A 246 -13.22 -6.55 15.09
CA LEU A 246 -11.93 -5.89 14.97
C LEU A 246 -11.13 -6.07 16.26
N LEU A 247 -9.84 -6.37 16.14
CA LEU A 247 -8.94 -6.62 17.27
C LEU A 247 -7.79 -5.61 17.28
N GLN A 248 -7.62 -4.89 18.37
CA GLN A 248 -6.40 -4.13 18.65
C GLN A 248 -5.42 -5.02 19.43
N MET A 249 -4.17 -5.02 18.99
CA MET A 249 -3.08 -5.77 19.61
C MET A 249 -1.91 -4.85 19.98
N ASP A 250 -1.20 -5.22 21.04
CA ASP A 250 0.11 -4.66 21.32
C ASP A 250 1.14 -5.32 20.40
N LEU A 251 1.74 -4.52 19.52
CA LEU A 251 2.68 -4.97 18.50
C LEU A 251 4.02 -4.25 18.64
N PRO A 252 5.13 -4.87 18.22
CA PRO A 252 6.46 -4.27 18.28
C PRO A 252 6.62 -3.20 17.17
N LEU A 253 5.89 -2.13 17.29
CA LEU A 253 5.84 -1.01 16.36
C LEU A 253 6.07 0.31 17.08
N GLU A 254 6.63 1.27 16.38
CA GLU A 254 6.68 2.66 16.82
C GLU A 254 6.18 3.58 15.71
N GLN A 255 5.73 4.76 16.08
CA GLN A 255 5.38 5.80 15.13
C GLN A 255 6.42 6.92 15.19
N GLY A 256 7.06 7.16 14.06
CA GLY A 256 7.88 8.35 13.84
C GLY A 256 7.03 9.62 13.74
N ARG A 257 7.64 10.72 13.30
CA ARG A 257 6.91 11.95 12.98
C ARG A 257 5.95 11.69 11.83
N HIS A 258 4.69 11.91 12.07
CA HIS A 258 3.64 11.74 11.05
C HIS A 258 3.63 12.94 10.10
N HIS A 259 4.55 12.98 9.13
CA HIS A 259 4.70 14.10 8.18
C HIS A 259 3.42 14.34 7.38
N GLY A 260 2.74 13.29 6.94
CA GLY A 260 1.45 13.40 6.26
C GLY A 260 0.36 14.11 7.07
N TYR A 261 0.52 14.22 8.39
CA TYR A 261 -0.33 15.03 9.25
C TYR A 261 0.27 16.43 9.51
N TYR A 262 1.49 16.48 10.07
CA TYR A 262 2.07 17.73 10.57
C TYR A 262 2.49 18.69 9.44
N ASP A 263 2.91 18.17 8.29
CA ASP A 263 3.45 18.97 7.20
C ASP A 263 2.43 19.17 6.05
N THR A 264 1.22 18.58 6.16
CA THR A 264 0.09 18.89 5.30
C THR A 264 -0.55 20.21 5.71
N LYS A 265 -0.96 21.04 4.74
CA LYS A 265 -1.63 22.32 4.99
C LYS A 265 -2.83 22.13 5.91
N GLU A 266 -2.87 22.90 6.99
CA GLU A 266 -3.88 22.76 8.05
C GLU A 266 -5.31 22.91 7.53
N GLU A 267 -5.57 23.91 6.69
CA GLU A 267 -6.89 24.12 6.10
C GLU A 267 -7.38 22.89 5.31
N PHE A 268 -6.53 22.31 4.47
CA PHE A 268 -6.86 21.10 3.73
C PHE A 268 -7.13 19.92 4.66
N ARG A 269 -6.24 19.71 5.63
CA ARG A 269 -6.33 18.64 6.61
C ARG A 269 -7.64 18.69 7.40
N GLU A 270 -7.98 19.85 7.95
CA GLU A 270 -9.19 20.02 8.75
C GLU A 270 -10.46 19.85 7.92
N VAL A 271 -10.51 20.47 6.73
CA VAL A 271 -11.66 20.33 5.83
C VAL A 271 -11.90 18.87 5.42
N GLN A 272 -10.85 18.15 5.00
CA GLN A 272 -11.02 16.77 4.53
C GLN A 272 -11.29 15.80 5.69
N SER A 273 -10.63 15.97 6.84
CA SER A 273 -10.90 15.18 8.04
C SER A 273 -12.34 15.36 8.51
N LYS A 274 -12.83 16.61 8.51
CA LYS A 274 -14.23 16.91 8.87
C LYS A 274 -15.22 16.22 7.91
N LYS A 275 -14.98 16.29 6.59
CA LYS A 275 -15.83 15.60 5.62
C LYS A 275 -15.89 14.10 5.84
N ASN A 276 -14.74 13.47 6.16
CA ASN A 276 -14.72 12.05 6.48
C ASN A 276 -15.52 11.75 7.75
N TYR A 277 -15.35 12.60 8.76
CA TYR A 277 -16.03 12.43 10.03
C TYR A 277 -17.55 12.67 9.94
N ASP A 278 -17.98 13.69 9.21
CA ASP A 278 -19.40 13.98 8.97
C ASP A 278 -20.09 12.74 8.34
N ARG A 279 -19.42 12.05 7.41
CA ARG A 279 -19.96 10.79 6.82
C ARG A 279 -20.09 9.65 7.83
N ILE A 280 -19.17 9.56 8.80
CA ILE A 280 -19.28 8.60 9.90
C ILE A 280 -20.54 8.89 10.70
N LEU A 281 -20.74 10.13 11.11
CA LEU A 281 -21.90 10.53 11.89
C LEU A 281 -23.24 10.33 11.14
N GLU A 282 -23.26 10.73 9.86
CA GLU A 282 -24.45 10.56 9.01
C GLU A 282 -24.84 9.07 8.86
N ARG A 283 -23.85 8.20 8.69
CA ARG A 283 -24.10 6.81 8.35
C ARG A 283 -24.26 5.89 9.56
N PHE A 284 -23.51 6.14 10.64
CA PHE A 284 -23.35 5.17 11.73
C PHE A 284 -23.80 5.67 13.10
N ARG A 285 -23.87 6.99 13.34
CA ARG A 285 -24.29 7.51 14.65
C ARG A 285 -25.60 6.89 15.13
N GLY A 286 -25.60 6.43 16.37
CA GLY A 286 -26.76 5.77 17.01
C GLY A 286 -26.91 4.28 16.68
N LYS A 287 -26.10 3.69 15.81
CA LYS A 287 -26.14 2.25 15.52
C LYS A 287 -25.36 1.45 16.56
N SER A 288 -25.78 1.47 17.80
CA SER A 288 -25.08 0.79 18.91
C SER A 288 -24.92 -0.72 18.69
N ALA A 289 -25.79 -1.35 17.89
CA ALA A 289 -25.73 -2.79 17.60
C ALA A 289 -24.48 -3.22 16.82
N ILE A 290 -23.80 -2.29 16.09
CA ILE A 290 -22.56 -2.61 15.38
C ILE A 290 -21.32 -2.46 16.25
N LEU A 291 -21.46 -1.91 17.45
CA LEU A 291 -20.33 -1.63 18.33
C LEU A 291 -19.86 -2.89 19.06
N SER A 292 -18.60 -2.90 19.49
CA SER A 292 -18.05 -3.97 20.31
C SER A 292 -18.83 -4.10 21.62
N PRO A 293 -19.07 -5.31 22.13
CA PRO A 293 -19.60 -5.49 23.48
C PRO A 293 -18.64 -5.07 24.58
N ARG A 294 -17.36 -4.86 24.27
CA ARG A 294 -16.34 -4.38 25.19
C ARG A 294 -16.53 -2.87 25.44
N ARG A 295 -17.17 -2.52 26.57
CA ARG A 295 -17.39 -1.12 26.99
C ARG A 295 -16.71 -0.82 28.33
#